data_18a3f1ba28d2eaf65b7833bcfc800fc4
#
_entry.id   18a3f1ba28d2eaf65b7833bcfc800fc4
#
_cell.length_a   1.000
_cell.length_b   1.000
_cell.length_c   1.000
_cell.angle_alpha   90.00
_cell.angle_beta   90.00
_cell.angle_gamma   90.00
#
_symmetry.space_group_name_H-M   'P 1'
#
loop_
_entity.id
_entity.type
_entity.pdbx_description
1 polymer ?
#
loop_
_entity_poly.entity_id
_entity_poly.type
_entity_poly.pdbx_seq_one_letter_code
_entity_poly.pdbx_strand_id
1 'polypeptide(L)'
;MEELIKKAQNGDKNAFTDIILQIRNDLYKIAKTRISNDDDIEDLIQDTMIETYKHIKKLREPDKFKMWVIKILINKCNKLYKKKYRKDISIDEYNLEKYIILNSQKDIEDDLNFYHLIKDLKYEERIVLILHYMEQYSVKYISKILKINENTVKTHLYRARERIKKNLNEKEEVLEWKI
;
A
#
# COMPACT_ATOMS: atom_id res chain seq x y z
N MET A 1 -7.25 7.64 17.54
CA MET A 1 -7.39 8.02 16.13
C MET A 1 -8.62 8.91 15.89
N GLU A 2 -9.85 8.46 16.16
CA GLU A 2 -11.07 9.23 15.86
C GLU A 2 -11.13 10.61 16.53
N GLU A 3 -10.72 10.72 17.80
CA GLU A 3 -10.64 12.00 18.51
C GLU A 3 -9.65 12.97 17.86
N LEU A 4 -8.48 12.49 17.46
CA LEU A 4 -7.48 13.30 16.75
C LEU A 4 -8.04 13.80 15.40
N ILE A 5 -8.79 12.97 14.69
CA ILE A 5 -9.42 13.36 13.42
C ILE A 5 -10.42 14.50 13.66
N LYS A 6 -11.27 14.41 14.70
CA LYS A 6 -12.21 15.48 15.06
C LYS A 6 -11.49 16.79 15.44
N LYS A 7 -10.37 16.72 16.17
CA LYS A 7 -9.53 17.90 16.47
C LYS A 7 -8.95 18.51 15.19
N ALA A 8 -8.41 17.69 14.29
CA ALA A 8 -7.87 18.14 13.01
C ALA A 8 -8.95 18.77 12.10
N GLN A 9 -10.18 18.24 12.10
CA GLN A 9 -11.33 18.83 11.42
C GLN A 9 -11.69 20.23 11.96
N ASN A 10 -11.46 20.46 13.25
CA ASN A 10 -11.64 21.76 13.90
C ASN A 10 -10.45 22.72 13.71
N GLY A 11 -9.42 22.30 12.97
CA GLY A 11 -8.28 23.14 12.59
C GLY A 11 -7.03 22.95 13.44
N ASP A 12 -7.01 21.96 14.33
CA ASP A 12 -5.81 21.61 15.11
C ASP A 12 -4.76 20.97 14.19
N LYS A 13 -3.69 21.73 13.93
CA LYS A 13 -2.59 21.31 13.05
C LYS A 13 -1.74 20.19 13.68
N ASN A 14 -1.58 20.22 15.00
CA ASN A 14 -0.79 19.20 15.71
C ASN A 14 -1.51 17.85 15.65
N ALA A 15 -2.81 17.84 15.92
CA ALA A 15 -3.64 16.65 15.78
C ALA A 15 -3.59 16.08 14.35
N PHE A 16 -3.56 16.95 13.32
CA PHE A 16 -3.40 16.49 11.93
C PHE A 16 -2.03 15.85 11.71
N THR A 17 -0.96 16.48 12.19
CA THR A 17 0.40 15.93 12.09
C THR A 17 0.50 14.56 12.75
N ASP A 18 -0.04 14.42 13.96
CA ASP A 18 -0.04 13.16 14.70
C ASP A 18 -0.75 12.03 13.95
N ILE A 19 -1.88 12.33 13.32
CA ILE A 19 -2.61 11.34 12.50
C ILE A 19 -1.77 10.90 11.30
N ILE A 20 -1.15 11.86 10.62
CA ILE A 20 -0.35 11.57 9.44
C ILE A 20 0.86 10.71 9.79
N LEU A 21 1.56 11.02 10.89
CA LEU A 21 2.68 10.23 11.36
C LEU A 21 2.29 8.77 11.63
N GLN A 22 1.09 8.53 12.16
CA GLN A 22 0.59 7.18 12.43
C GLN A 22 0.34 6.36 11.16
N ILE A 23 -0.02 6.99 10.04
CA ILE A 23 -0.37 6.26 8.80
C ILE A 23 0.68 6.36 7.70
N ARG A 24 1.72 7.21 7.87
CA ARG A 24 2.72 7.50 6.84
C ARG A 24 3.40 6.24 6.32
N ASN A 25 3.77 5.33 7.23
CA ASN A 25 4.44 4.08 6.88
C ASN A 25 3.55 3.18 6.01
N ASP A 26 2.28 3.07 6.35
CA ASP A 26 1.31 2.29 5.56
C ASP A 26 1.11 2.91 4.17
N LEU A 27 1.04 4.25 4.10
CA LEU A 27 0.96 4.95 2.81
C LEU A 27 2.19 4.68 1.93
N TYR A 28 3.38 4.67 2.52
CA TYR A 28 4.61 4.34 1.81
C TYR A 28 4.56 2.90 1.27
N LYS A 29 4.24 1.92 2.11
CA LYS A 29 4.10 0.51 1.72
C LYS A 29 3.14 0.36 0.54
N ILE A 30 2.00 1.04 0.58
CA ILE A 30 0.99 1.02 -0.50
C ILE A 30 1.54 1.68 -1.78
N ALA A 31 2.17 2.85 -1.69
CA ALA A 31 2.74 3.54 -2.86
C ALA A 31 3.83 2.69 -3.53
N LYS A 32 4.66 2.03 -2.73
CA LYS A 32 5.76 1.15 -3.18
C LYS A 32 5.26 -0.04 -4.01
N THR A 33 3.99 -0.46 -3.88
CA THR A 33 3.41 -1.50 -4.76
C THR A 33 3.38 -1.09 -6.22
N ARG A 34 3.40 0.20 -6.52
CA ARG A 34 3.24 0.75 -7.87
C ARG A 34 4.44 1.55 -8.36
N ILE A 35 5.09 2.26 -7.46
CA ILE A 35 6.18 3.21 -7.75
C ILE A 35 7.46 2.66 -7.15
N SER A 36 8.54 2.59 -7.92
CA SER A 36 9.84 2.08 -7.48
C SER A 36 10.75 3.18 -6.91
N ASN A 37 10.66 4.39 -7.46
CA ASN A 37 11.51 5.51 -7.06
C ASN A 37 11.01 6.12 -5.74
N ASP A 38 11.91 6.24 -4.76
CA ASP A 38 11.57 6.69 -3.41
C ASP A 38 11.25 8.18 -3.34
N ASP A 39 11.92 9.02 -4.14
CA ASP A 39 11.63 10.46 -4.19
C ASP A 39 10.21 10.70 -4.74
N ASP A 40 9.83 9.97 -5.80
CA ASP A 40 8.46 10.02 -6.33
C ASP A 40 7.42 9.57 -5.29
N ILE A 41 7.75 8.61 -4.43
CA ILE A 41 6.86 8.13 -3.35
C ILE A 41 6.70 9.21 -2.29
N GLU A 42 7.81 9.82 -1.84
CA GLU A 42 7.75 10.89 -0.84
C GLU A 42 6.93 12.08 -1.37
N ASP A 43 7.12 12.49 -2.62
CA ASP A 43 6.33 13.53 -3.25
C ASP A 43 4.84 13.19 -3.31
N LEU A 44 4.50 11.94 -3.67
CA LEU A 44 3.11 11.46 -3.69
C LEU A 44 2.48 11.46 -2.29
N ILE A 45 3.25 11.10 -1.26
CA ILE A 45 2.80 11.14 0.13
C ILE A 45 2.55 12.60 0.55
N GLN A 46 3.50 13.50 0.31
CA GLN A 46 3.33 14.92 0.61
C GLN A 46 2.10 15.52 -0.07
N ASP A 47 1.95 15.27 -1.36
CA ASP A 47 0.79 15.68 -2.14
C ASP A 47 -0.54 15.11 -1.60
N THR A 48 -0.50 13.86 -1.11
CA THR A 48 -1.65 13.20 -0.49
C THR A 48 -2.00 13.87 0.84
N MET A 49 -1.00 14.21 1.64
CA MET A 49 -1.18 14.93 2.92
C MET A 49 -1.79 16.31 2.70
N ILE A 50 -1.28 17.07 1.72
CA ILE A 50 -1.81 18.40 1.38
C ILE A 50 -3.28 18.29 0.96
N GLU A 51 -3.63 17.33 0.12
CA GLU A 51 -5.01 17.14 -0.33
C GLU A 51 -5.92 16.70 0.83
N THR A 52 -5.42 15.80 1.68
CA THR A 52 -6.11 15.35 2.90
C THR A 52 -6.40 16.54 3.81
N TYR A 53 -5.41 17.39 4.09
CA TYR A 53 -5.58 18.58 4.94
C TYR A 53 -6.64 19.54 4.41
N LYS A 54 -6.62 19.81 3.09
CA LYS A 54 -7.61 20.70 2.44
C LYS A 54 -9.04 20.17 2.55
N HIS A 55 -9.22 18.87 2.65
CA HIS A 55 -10.53 18.23 2.54
C HIS A 55 -10.99 17.50 3.81
N ILE A 56 -10.17 17.42 4.86
CA ILE A 56 -10.50 16.68 6.10
C ILE A 56 -11.83 17.13 6.73
N LYS A 57 -12.16 18.43 6.64
CA LYS A 57 -13.44 18.99 7.14
C LYS A 57 -14.67 18.41 6.44
N LYS A 58 -14.52 17.86 5.23
CA LYS A 58 -15.60 17.24 4.45
C LYS A 58 -15.81 15.77 4.77
N LEU A 59 -14.90 15.16 5.54
CA LEU A 59 -15.00 13.76 5.92
C LEU A 59 -16.13 13.58 6.95
N ARG A 60 -17.18 12.85 6.56
CA ARG A 60 -18.37 12.62 7.41
C ARG A 60 -18.18 11.47 8.40
N GLU A 61 -17.33 10.49 8.06
CA GLU A 61 -17.11 9.25 8.81
C GLU A 61 -15.64 9.16 9.21
N PRO A 62 -15.27 9.65 10.43
CA PRO A 62 -13.89 9.65 10.90
C PRO A 62 -13.25 8.26 10.95
N ASP A 63 -14.02 7.23 11.25
CA ASP A 63 -13.58 5.82 11.24
C ASP A 63 -13.06 5.36 9.85
N LYS A 64 -13.50 6.01 8.78
CA LYS A 64 -13.06 5.73 7.40
C LYS A 64 -11.90 6.61 6.92
N PHE A 65 -11.30 7.41 7.80
CA PHE A 65 -10.23 8.36 7.44
C PHE A 65 -9.08 7.68 6.69
N LYS A 66 -8.48 6.63 7.28
CA LYS A 66 -7.34 5.93 6.68
C LYS A 66 -7.68 5.40 5.29
N MET A 67 -8.84 4.75 5.15
CA MET A 67 -9.31 4.25 3.84
C MET A 67 -9.48 5.38 2.81
N TRP A 68 -9.99 6.54 3.24
CA TRP A 68 -10.16 7.68 2.36
C TRP A 68 -8.81 8.25 1.90
N VAL A 69 -7.82 8.37 2.81
CA VAL A 69 -6.45 8.81 2.46
C VAL A 69 -5.78 7.82 1.51
N ILE A 70 -5.86 6.51 1.78
CA ILE A 70 -5.33 5.45 0.90
C ILE A 70 -5.93 5.58 -0.51
N LYS A 71 -7.22 5.85 -0.63
CA LYS A 71 -7.87 6.05 -1.94
C LYS A 71 -7.30 7.25 -2.69
N ILE A 72 -7.02 8.37 -2.01
CA ILE A 72 -6.36 9.55 -2.59
C ILE A 72 -4.98 9.15 -3.11
N LEU A 73 -4.17 8.49 -2.28
CA LEU A 73 -2.82 8.04 -2.63
C LEU A 73 -2.82 7.12 -3.86
N ILE A 74 -3.65 6.07 -3.87
CA ILE A 74 -3.73 5.12 -5.00
C ILE A 74 -4.09 5.83 -6.30
N ASN A 75 -5.03 6.79 -6.27
CA ASN A 75 -5.37 7.57 -7.44
C ASN A 75 -4.17 8.38 -7.96
N LYS A 76 -3.39 8.98 -7.06
CA LYS A 76 -2.18 9.74 -7.41
C LYS A 76 -1.09 8.82 -7.97
N CYS A 77 -0.83 7.68 -7.32
CA CYS A 77 0.11 6.66 -7.81
C CYS A 77 -0.25 6.19 -9.22
N ASN A 78 -1.51 5.88 -9.47
CA ASN A 78 -1.97 5.45 -10.80
C ASN A 78 -1.80 6.55 -11.86
N LYS A 79 -2.02 7.81 -11.48
CA LYS A 79 -1.82 8.96 -12.38
C LYS A 79 -0.36 9.17 -12.73
N LEU A 80 0.53 9.14 -11.72
CA LEU A 80 1.97 9.26 -11.91
C LEU A 80 2.51 8.10 -12.76
N TYR A 81 2.12 6.87 -12.45
CA TYR A 81 2.53 5.68 -13.20
C TYR A 81 2.20 5.80 -14.69
N LYS A 82 0.97 6.21 -15.02
CA LYS A 82 0.56 6.40 -16.41
C LYS A 82 1.37 7.50 -17.11
N LYS A 83 1.76 8.55 -16.39
CA LYS A 83 2.50 9.68 -16.96
C LYS A 83 3.98 9.36 -17.16
N LYS A 84 4.64 8.76 -16.16
CA LYS A 84 6.11 8.64 -16.10
C LYS A 84 6.60 7.24 -16.48
N TYR A 85 5.92 6.19 -16.06
CA TYR A 85 6.41 4.80 -16.12
C TYR A 85 5.78 3.92 -17.21
N ARG A 86 4.67 4.35 -17.82
CA ARG A 86 3.98 3.53 -18.84
C ARG A 86 4.78 3.38 -20.15
N LYS A 87 5.76 4.26 -20.40
CA LYS A 87 6.58 4.23 -21.61
C LYS A 87 7.83 3.35 -21.47
N ASP A 88 8.30 3.15 -20.25
CA ASP A 88 9.48 2.33 -19.96
C ASP A 88 9.03 0.97 -19.44
N ILE A 89 8.99 -0.01 -20.35
CA ILE A 89 8.77 -1.42 -20.00
C ILE A 89 10.13 -1.98 -19.58
N SER A 90 10.63 -1.55 -18.45
CA SER A 90 11.62 -2.29 -17.69
C SER A 90 11.13 -2.34 -16.24
N ILE A 91 10.90 -3.56 -15.79
CA ILE A 91 10.59 -3.86 -14.39
C ILE A 91 11.91 -3.69 -13.66
N ASP A 92 12.24 -2.44 -13.28
CA ASP A 92 13.38 -2.21 -12.42
C ASP A 92 13.12 -2.80 -11.04
N GLU A 93 14.10 -3.54 -10.58
CA GLU A 93 14.15 -4.30 -9.35
C GLU A 93 13.50 -3.57 -8.17
N TYR A 94 12.50 -4.21 -7.62
CA TYR A 94 11.73 -3.79 -6.47
C TYR A 94 12.61 -3.79 -5.22
N ASN A 95 13.33 -2.70 -4.97
CA ASN A 95 14.22 -2.59 -3.81
C ASN A 95 13.46 -2.11 -2.55
N LEU A 96 12.52 -2.94 -2.09
CA LEU A 96 11.76 -2.73 -0.86
C LEU A 96 12.61 -2.98 0.41
N GLU A 97 13.67 -3.80 0.28
CA GLU A 97 14.54 -4.19 1.38
C GLU A 97 15.17 -2.97 2.08
N LYS A 98 15.62 -2.00 1.29
CA LYS A 98 16.32 -0.82 1.81
C LYS A 98 15.46 0.05 2.72
N TYR A 99 14.14 0.13 2.44
CA TYR A 99 13.25 0.98 3.25
C TYR A 99 12.79 0.30 4.54
N ILE A 100 12.55 -1.00 4.51
CA ILE A 100 12.12 -1.76 5.68
C ILE A 100 13.20 -1.70 6.76
N ILE A 101 14.47 -1.83 6.36
CA ILE A 101 15.63 -1.73 7.26
C ILE A 101 15.72 -0.35 7.92
N LEU A 102 15.33 0.73 7.23
CA LEU A 102 15.49 2.10 7.72
C LEU A 102 14.36 2.58 8.64
N ASN A 103 13.17 1.98 8.60
CA ASN A 103 11.96 2.56 9.20
C ASN A 103 11.15 1.67 10.16
N SER A 104 11.52 0.42 10.38
CA SER A 104 10.77 -0.45 11.30
C SER A 104 11.57 -0.78 12.55
N GLN A 105 11.05 -0.36 13.70
CA GLN A 105 11.51 -0.82 15.03
C GLN A 105 10.75 -2.04 15.55
N LYS A 106 9.78 -2.60 14.79
CA LYS A 106 9.01 -3.81 15.12
C LYS A 106 8.71 -4.61 13.86
N ASP A 107 8.95 -5.93 13.92
CA ASP A 107 8.56 -6.95 12.93
C ASP A 107 9.24 -6.84 11.54
N ILE A 108 10.55 -6.50 11.53
CA ILE A 108 11.34 -6.34 10.28
C ILE A 108 11.37 -7.65 9.46
N GLU A 109 11.56 -8.79 10.12
CA GLU A 109 11.68 -10.08 9.43
C GLU A 109 10.37 -10.51 8.76
N ASP A 110 9.23 -10.31 9.42
CA ASP A 110 7.92 -10.68 8.87
C ASP A 110 7.52 -9.79 7.68
N ASP A 111 7.78 -8.49 7.79
CA ASP A 111 7.55 -7.55 6.69
C ASP A 111 8.45 -7.87 5.47
N LEU A 112 9.74 -8.15 5.68
CA LEU A 112 10.68 -8.55 4.63
C LEU A 112 10.25 -9.84 3.95
N ASN A 113 9.93 -10.87 4.72
CA ASN A 113 9.47 -12.15 4.20
C ASN A 113 8.19 -11.99 3.37
N PHE A 114 7.23 -11.19 3.87
CA PHE A 114 6.01 -10.92 3.13
C PHE A 114 6.28 -10.23 1.78
N TYR A 115 7.16 -9.23 1.74
CA TYR A 115 7.49 -8.54 0.50
C TYR A 115 8.25 -9.42 -0.49
N HIS A 116 9.13 -10.29 -0.01
CA HIS A 116 9.78 -11.30 -0.87
C HIS A 116 8.77 -12.26 -1.52
N LEU A 117 7.69 -12.58 -0.81
CA LEU A 117 6.63 -13.42 -1.35
C LEU A 117 5.81 -12.74 -2.45
N ILE A 118 5.65 -11.42 -2.37
CA ILE A 118 4.76 -10.67 -3.27
C ILE A 118 5.48 -9.93 -4.40
N LYS A 119 6.81 -9.86 -4.41
CA LYS A 119 7.58 -9.07 -5.40
C LYS A 119 7.30 -9.47 -6.85
N ASP A 120 7.15 -10.77 -7.11
CA ASP A 120 6.93 -11.33 -8.44
C ASP A 120 5.46 -11.30 -8.89
N LEU A 121 4.57 -10.80 -8.04
CA LEU A 121 3.15 -10.65 -8.37
C LEU A 121 2.92 -9.44 -9.26
N LYS A 122 1.86 -9.50 -10.06
CA LYS A 122 1.38 -8.32 -10.79
C LYS A 122 0.87 -7.26 -9.80
N TYR A 123 0.93 -5.99 -10.20
CA TYR A 123 0.46 -4.89 -9.35
C TYR A 123 -0.94 -5.12 -8.76
N GLU A 124 -1.89 -5.56 -9.59
CA GLU A 124 -3.28 -5.78 -9.18
C GLU A 124 -3.41 -6.88 -8.11
N GLU A 125 -2.54 -7.88 -8.15
CA GLU A 125 -2.46 -8.96 -7.18
C GLU A 125 -1.78 -8.48 -5.88
N ARG A 126 -0.68 -7.71 -5.99
CA ARG A 126 0.02 -7.15 -4.83
C ARG A 126 -0.85 -6.20 -4.02
N ILE A 127 -1.49 -5.24 -4.69
CA ILE A 127 -2.28 -4.21 -4.01
C ILE A 127 -3.48 -4.82 -3.27
N VAL A 128 -4.15 -5.81 -3.84
CA VAL A 128 -5.28 -6.46 -3.15
C VAL A 128 -4.81 -7.29 -1.95
N LEU A 129 -3.62 -7.93 -2.02
CA LEU A 129 -3.04 -8.64 -0.87
C LEU A 129 -2.71 -7.68 0.27
N ILE A 130 -2.02 -6.57 -0.01
CA ILE A 130 -1.65 -5.59 1.01
C ILE A 130 -2.92 -5.01 1.67
N LEU A 131 -3.89 -4.58 0.87
CA LEU A 131 -5.14 -4.04 1.40
C LEU A 131 -5.93 -5.06 2.21
N HIS A 132 -5.84 -6.35 1.87
CA HIS A 132 -6.58 -7.41 2.57
C HIS A 132 -5.88 -7.89 3.84
N TYR A 133 -4.57 -8.20 3.76
CA TYR A 133 -3.84 -8.83 4.86
C TYR A 133 -3.14 -7.83 5.79
N MET A 134 -2.57 -6.76 5.28
CA MET A 134 -1.90 -5.76 6.11
C MET A 134 -2.89 -4.70 6.63
N GLU A 135 -3.78 -4.21 5.76
CA GLU A 135 -4.75 -3.19 6.13
C GLU A 135 -6.08 -3.74 6.65
N GLN A 136 -6.26 -5.08 6.64
CA GLN A 136 -7.44 -5.78 7.14
C GLN A 136 -8.77 -5.35 6.49
N TYR A 137 -8.72 -4.84 5.24
CA TYR A 137 -9.93 -4.44 4.54
C TYR A 137 -10.68 -5.63 3.95
N SER A 138 -12.01 -5.61 4.09
CA SER A 138 -12.89 -6.58 3.42
C SER A 138 -12.87 -6.40 1.90
N VAL A 139 -13.20 -7.46 1.16
CA VAL A 139 -13.33 -7.44 -0.31
C VAL A 139 -14.21 -6.27 -0.78
N LYS A 140 -15.31 -6.00 -0.08
CA LYS A 140 -16.22 -4.88 -0.35
C LYS A 140 -15.54 -3.50 -0.22
N TYR A 141 -14.68 -3.32 0.77
CA TYR A 141 -13.94 -2.07 0.94
C TYR A 141 -12.83 -1.94 -0.12
N ILE A 142 -12.11 -3.01 -0.41
CA ILE A 142 -11.08 -3.05 -1.45
C ILE A 142 -11.69 -2.69 -2.82
N SER A 143 -12.86 -3.25 -3.16
CA SER A 143 -13.55 -2.93 -4.41
C SER A 143 -13.87 -1.43 -4.53
N LYS A 144 -14.27 -0.79 -3.44
CA LYS A 144 -14.53 0.66 -3.38
C LYS A 144 -13.25 1.50 -3.49
N ILE A 145 -12.16 1.07 -2.86
CA ILE A 145 -10.85 1.75 -2.93
C ILE A 145 -10.32 1.72 -4.36
N LEU A 146 -10.27 0.52 -4.96
CA LEU A 146 -9.69 0.29 -6.28
C LEU A 146 -10.64 0.60 -7.43
N LYS A 147 -11.93 0.82 -7.17
CA LYS A 147 -13.01 1.02 -8.15
C LYS A 147 -13.14 -0.14 -9.13
N ILE A 148 -13.07 -1.37 -8.64
CA ILE A 148 -13.27 -2.61 -9.39
C ILE A 148 -14.35 -3.45 -8.74
N ASN A 149 -14.89 -4.44 -9.49
CA ASN A 149 -15.92 -5.35 -8.98
C ASN A 149 -15.36 -6.26 -7.86
N GLU A 150 -16.21 -6.63 -6.89
CA GLU A 150 -15.83 -7.53 -5.79
C GLU A 150 -15.34 -8.90 -6.30
N ASN A 151 -15.93 -9.43 -7.38
CA ASN A 151 -15.47 -10.67 -8.00
C ASN A 151 -14.06 -10.52 -8.60
N THR A 152 -13.74 -9.35 -9.15
CA THR A 152 -12.39 -9.04 -9.63
C THR A 152 -11.38 -9.03 -8.46
N VAL A 153 -11.75 -8.43 -7.32
CA VAL A 153 -10.91 -8.48 -6.10
C VAL A 153 -10.66 -9.92 -5.66
N LYS A 154 -11.73 -10.75 -5.58
CA LYS A 154 -11.62 -12.16 -5.23
C LYS A 154 -10.71 -12.93 -6.19
N THR A 155 -10.83 -12.66 -7.49
CA THR A 155 -9.99 -13.29 -8.52
C THR A 155 -8.52 -12.90 -8.36
N HIS A 156 -8.22 -11.62 -8.10
CA HIS A 156 -6.84 -11.19 -7.85
C HIS A 156 -6.27 -11.81 -6.55
N LEU A 157 -7.06 -11.88 -5.48
CA LEU A 157 -6.64 -12.55 -4.23
C LEU A 157 -6.36 -14.04 -4.47
N TYR A 158 -7.23 -14.72 -5.21
CA TYR A 158 -7.03 -16.13 -5.55
C TYR A 158 -5.75 -16.34 -6.37
N ARG A 159 -5.57 -15.59 -7.46
CA ARG A 159 -4.37 -15.71 -8.31
C ARG A 159 -3.09 -15.39 -7.56
N ALA A 160 -3.12 -14.39 -6.69
CA ALA A 160 -1.99 -14.03 -5.87
C ALA A 160 -1.58 -15.19 -4.93
N ARG A 161 -2.54 -15.80 -4.25
CA ARG A 161 -2.30 -16.96 -3.37
C ARG A 161 -1.73 -18.16 -4.12
N GLU A 162 -2.29 -18.49 -5.28
CA GLU A 162 -1.79 -19.60 -6.10
C GLU A 162 -0.35 -19.38 -6.55
N ARG A 163 0.00 -18.15 -6.95
CA ARG A 163 1.38 -17.82 -7.34
C ARG A 163 2.34 -17.91 -6.16
N ILE A 164 1.96 -17.38 -5.00
CA ILE A 164 2.78 -17.47 -3.79
C ILE A 164 3.00 -18.93 -3.43
N LYS A 165 1.94 -19.75 -3.44
CA LYS A 165 2.04 -21.19 -3.15
C LYS A 165 3.00 -21.90 -4.10
N LYS A 166 2.90 -21.60 -5.40
CA LYS A 166 3.80 -22.16 -6.40
C LYS A 166 5.25 -21.77 -6.14
N ASN A 167 5.53 -20.49 -5.88
CA ASN A 167 6.88 -20.01 -5.60
C ASN A 167 7.49 -20.61 -4.32
N LEU A 168 6.66 -20.90 -3.30
CA LEU A 168 7.11 -21.57 -2.07
C LEU A 168 7.48 -23.02 -2.34
N ASN A 169 6.63 -23.78 -3.03
CA ASN A 169 6.88 -25.19 -3.35
C ASN A 169 8.15 -25.34 -4.21
N GLU A 170 8.35 -24.47 -5.21
CA GLU A 170 9.57 -24.47 -6.05
C GLU A 170 10.84 -24.20 -5.21
N LYS A 171 10.76 -23.40 -4.14
CA LYS A 171 11.88 -23.17 -3.23
C LYS A 171 12.16 -24.36 -2.33
N GLU A 172 11.13 -25.04 -1.85
CA GLU A 172 11.28 -26.27 -1.04
C GLU A 172 11.91 -27.38 -1.86
N GLU A 173 11.47 -27.62 -3.10
CA GLU A 173 12.09 -28.59 -4.01
C GLU A 173 13.57 -28.30 -4.25
N VAL A 174 13.97 -27.03 -4.43
CA VAL A 174 15.38 -26.65 -4.62
C VAL A 174 16.22 -26.87 -3.38
N LEU A 175 15.66 -26.78 -2.19
CA LEU A 175 16.36 -27.07 -0.92
C LEU A 175 16.57 -28.59 -0.72
N GLU A 176 15.62 -29.40 -1.14
CA GLU A 176 15.75 -30.88 -1.06
C GLU A 176 16.83 -31.43 -2.00
N TRP A 177 17.14 -30.75 -3.13
CA TRP A 177 18.20 -31.16 -4.07
C TRP A 177 19.61 -30.72 -3.67
N LYS A 178 19.78 -29.99 -2.56
CA LYS A 178 21.09 -29.53 -2.04
C LYS A 178 21.62 -30.33 -0.85
N ILE A 179 20.96 -31.42 -0.49
CA ILE A 179 21.42 -32.39 0.50
C ILE A 179 21.94 -33.61 -0.24
#